data_3f2e07c3ac2bad12431dd40be50afce7
#
_entry.id   3f2e07c3ac2bad12431dd40be50afce7
#
_cell.length_a   1.000
_cell.length_b   1.000
_cell.length_c   1.000
_cell.angle_alpha   90.00
_cell.angle_beta   90.00
_cell.angle_gamma   90.00
#
_symmetry.space_group_name_H-M   'P 1'
#
loop_
_entity.id
_entity.type
_entity.pdbx_description
1 polymer ?
#
loop_
_entity_poly.entity_id
_entity_poly.type
_entity_poly.pdbx_seq_one_letter_code
_entity_poly.pdbx_strand_id
1 'polypeptide(L)'
;MNIADRIQYLRKQNGYSQEELADKVGVSRQAVSKWESEQSTPDLEKVIIMSELFEVTTDYILKGIEPVSTTNRKTIRTLYVGFALIFAIIAGIWSFAANRFNYDEIILIT
;
A
#
# COMPACT_ATOMS: atom_id res chain seq x y z
N MET A 1 -4.24 3.61 -21.87
CA MET A 1 -2.86 3.12 -21.61
C MET A 1 -2.77 1.64 -21.93
N ASN A 2 -1.86 1.26 -22.82
CA ASN A 2 -1.58 -0.15 -23.08
C ASN A 2 -0.51 -0.69 -22.12
N ILE A 3 -0.14 -1.97 -22.24
CA ILE A 3 0.85 -2.58 -21.36
C ILE A 3 2.22 -1.90 -21.46
N ALA A 4 2.64 -1.50 -22.65
CA ALA A 4 3.90 -0.78 -22.86
C ALA A 4 3.95 0.54 -22.10
N ASP A 5 2.88 1.31 -22.17
CA ASP A 5 2.74 2.58 -21.45
C ASP A 5 2.75 2.38 -19.94
N ARG A 6 2.08 1.34 -19.45
CA ARG A 6 2.05 1.03 -18.01
C ARG A 6 3.41 0.63 -17.48
N ILE A 7 4.13 -0.20 -18.20
CA ILE A 7 5.51 -0.59 -17.82
C ILE A 7 6.41 0.65 -17.76
N GLN A 8 6.36 1.50 -18.77
CA GLN A 8 7.14 2.73 -18.80
C GLN A 8 6.76 3.68 -17.66
N TYR A 9 5.47 3.84 -17.40
CA TYR A 9 4.97 4.67 -16.31
C TYR A 9 5.46 4.18 -14.94
N LEU A 10 5.33 2.89 -14.66
CA LEU A 10 5.76 2.30 -13.40
C LEU A 10 7.28 2.40 -13.23
N ARG A 11 8.02 2.16 -14.29
CA ARG A 11 9.48 2.31 -14.29
C ARG A 11 9.90 3.72 -13.91
N LYS A 12 9.32 4.72 -14.57
CA LYS A 12 9.64 6.13 -14.33
C LYS A 12 9.21 6.59 -12.95
N GLN A 13 8.04 6.15 -12.48
CA GLN A 13 7.58 6.47 -11.13
C GLN A 13 8.53 5.96 -10.04
N ASN A 14 9.14 4.81 -10.25
CA ASN A 14 10.09 4.23 -9.31
C ASN A 14 11.53 4.71 -9.52
N GLY A 15 11.74 5.61 -10.48
CA GLY A 15 13.04 6.20 -10.74
C GLY A 15 14.05 5.25 -11.39
N TYR A 16 13.60 4.18 -12.07
CA TYR A 16 14.48 3.23 -12.72
C TYR A 16 14.75 3.62 -14.17
N SER A 17 16.01 3.45 -14.59
CA SER A 17 16.36 3.43 -16.01
C SER A 17 15.90 2.10 -16.63
N GLN A 18 15.88 2.01 -17.97
CA GLN A 18 15.60 0.74 -18.65
C GLN A 18 16.59 -0.36 -18.24
N GLU A 19 17.86 -0.01 -18.08
CA GLU A 19 18.90 -0.93 -17.65
C GLU A 19 18.69 -1.42 -16.21
N GLU A 20 18.33 -0.52 -15.29
CA GLU A 20 18.04 -0.87 -13.90
C GLU A 20 16.83 -1.78 -13.80
N LEU A 21 15.76 -1.49 -14.53
CA LEU A 21 14.59 -2.37 -14.58
C LEU A 21 14.96 -3.74 -15.15
N ALA A 22 15.75 -3.78 -16.23
CA ALA A 22 16.21 -5.02 -16.83
C ALA A 22 16.98 -5.89 -15.81
N ASP A 23 17.89 -5.29 -15.05
CA ASP A 23 18.66 -5.98 -14.03
C ASP A 23 17.75 -6.56 -12.94
N LYS A 24 16.77 -5.79 -12.47
CA LYS A 24 15.84 -6.22 -11.43
C LYS A 24 14.88 -7.33 -11.87
N VAL A 25 14.51 -7.33 -13.13
CA VAL A 25 13.61 -8.34 -13.72
C VAL A 25 14.36 -9.56 -14.22
N GLY A 26 15.67 -9.43 -14.45
CA GLY A 26 16.50 -10.51 -14.95
C GLY A 26 16.44 -10.68 -16.48
N VAL A 27 16.33 -9.57 -17.20
CA VAL A 27 16.32 -9.55 -18.68
C VAL A 27 17.37 -8.56 -19.20
N SER A 28 17.56 -8.51 -20.52
CA SER A 28 18.42 -7.52 -21.14
C SER A 28 17.72 -6.15 -21.24
N ARG A 29 18.51 -5.08 -21.28
CA ARG A 29 17.98 -3.74 -21.56
C ARG A 29 17.17 -3.69 -22.85
N GLN A 30 17.63 -4.42 -23.87
CA GLN A 30 16.95 -4.51 -25.16
C GLN A 30 15.53 -5.09 -25.02
N ALA A 31 15.35 -6.07 -24.15
CA ALA A 31 14.02 -6.63 -23.87
C ALA A 31 13.07 -5.56 -23.30
N VAL A 32 13.52 -4.80 -22.31
CA VAL A 32 12.72 -3.70 -21.74
C VAL A 32 12.40 -2.65 -22.80
N SER A 33 13.38 -2.27 -23.61
CA SER A 33 13.18 -1.31 -24.69
C SER A 33 12.13 -1.78 -25.70
N LYS A 34 12.14 -3.07 -26.06
CA LYS A 34 11.15 -3.67 -26.95
C LYS A 34 9.75 -3.68 -26.33
N TRP A 35 9.65 -3.95 -25.03
CA TRP A 35 8.36 -3.90 -24.31
C TRP A 35 7.77 -2.49 -24.34
N GLU A 36 8.58 -1.48 -24.08
CA GLU A 36 8.12 -0.08 -24.03
C GLU A 36 7.81 0.48 -25.43
N SER A 37 8.43 -0.04 -26.49
CA SER A 37 8.17 0.36 -27.88
C SER A 37 7.12 -0.49 -28.60
N GLU A 38 6.46 -1.39 -27.91
CA GLU A 38 5.42 -2.29 -28.46
C GLU A 38 5.94 -3.31 -29.49
N GLN A 39 7.24 -3.53 -29.55
CA GLN A 39 7.84 -4.54 -30.44
C GLN A 39 7.70 -5.95 -29.91
N SER A 40 7.60 -6.09 -28.59
CA SER A 40 7.35 -7.37 -27.93
C SER A 40 6.59 -7.15 -26.63
N THR A 41 6.03 -8.21 -26.09
CA THR A 41 5.36 -8.20 -24.76
C THR A 41 6.15 -9.08 -23.81
N PRO A 42 6.22 -8.72 -22.51
CA PRO A 42 6.84 -9.60 -21.52
C PRO A 42 6.01 -10.87 -21.35
N ASP A 43 6.66 -11.98 -21.07
CA ASP A 43 5.97 -13.22 -20.73
C ASP A 43 5.36 -13.11 -19.30
N LEU A 44 4.50 -14.07 -18.98
CA LEU A 44 3.78 -14.05 -17.69
C LEU A 44 4.73 -14.05 -16.49
N GLU A 45 5.82 -14.79 -16.56
CA GLU A 45 6.82 -14.83 -15.48
C GLU A 45 7.42 -13.45 -15.21
N LYS A 46 7.76 -12.72 -16.26
CA LYS A 46 8.30 -11.36 -16.13
C LYS A 46 7.27 -10.36 -15.63
N VAL A 47 6.02 -10.51 -16.03
CA VAL A 47 4.90 -9.70 -15.52
C VAL A 47 4.73 -9.92 -14.01
N ILE A 48 4.80 -11.17 -13.54
CA ILE A 48 4.71 -11.50 -12.11
C ILE A 48 5.87 -10.84 -11.34
N ILE A 49 7.10 -10.92 -11.83
CA ILE A 49 8.26 -10.29 -11.21
C ILE A 49 8.08 -8.77 -11.15
N MET A 50 7.62 -8.15 -12.22
CA MET A 50 7.34 -6.71 -12.25
C MET A 50 6.22 -6.31 -11.29
N SER A 51 5.17 -7.12 -11.16
CA SER A 51 4.08 -6.86 -10.23
C SER A 51 4.57 -6.83 -8.78
N GLU A 52 5.45 -7.74 -8.43
CA GLU A 52 6.06 -7.78 -7.09
C GLU A 52 7.02 -6.60 -6.89
N LEU A 53 7.84 -6.29 -7.88
CA LEU A 53 8.78 -5.18 -7.83
C LEU A 53 8.10 -3.83 -7.64
N PHE A 54 7.03 -3.58 -8.39
CA PHE A 54 6.29 -2.31 -8.37
C PHE A 54 5.16 -2.28 -7.34
N GLU A 55 4.94 -3.39 -6.63
CA GLU A 55 3.85 -3.53 -5.66
C GLU A 55 2.47 -3.25 -6.26
N VAL A 56 2.24 -3.74 -7.45
CA VAL A 56 0.96 -3.67 -8.17
C VAL A 56 0.49 -5.07 -8.52
N THR A 57 -0.78 -5.21 -8.90
CA THR A 57 -1.31 -6.50 -9.34
C THR A 57 -0.88 -6.81 -10.77
N THR A 58 -0.83 -8.09 -11.13
CA THR A 58 -0.62 -8.53 -12.51
C THR A 58 -1.72 -8.03 -13.44
N ASP A 59 -2.95 -7.97 -12.94
CA ASP A 59 -4.09 -7.42 -13.70
C ASP A 59 -3.91 -5.95 -14.03
N TYR A 60 -3.33 -5.16 -13.13
CA TYR A 60 -3.01 -3.77 -13.43
C TYR A 60 -2.02 -3.66 -14.58
N ILE A 61 -0.95 -4.45 -14.57
CA ILE A 61 0.06 -4.42 -15.64
C ILE A 61 -0.55 -4.88 -16.96
N LEU A 62 -1.30 -5.98 -16.95
CA LEU A 62 -1.84 -6.60 -18.16
C LEU A 62 -3.04 -5.86 -18.75
N LYS A 63 -3.94 -5.39 -17.91
CA LYS A 63 -5.25 -4.85 -18.32
C LYS A 63 -5.52 -3.44 -17.84
N GLY A 64 -4.69 -2.89 -16.95
CA GLY A 64 -4.93 -1.59 -16.34
C GLY A 64 -6.07 -1.57 -15.33
N ILE A 65 -6.44 -2.73 -14.80
CA ILE A 65 -7.52 -2.84 -13.81
C ILE A 65 -6.94 -2.63 -12.43
N GLU A 66 -7.34 -1.56 -11.76
CA GLU A 66 -7.00 -1.33 -10.36
C GLU A 66 -7.88 -2.20 -9.46
N PRO A 67 -7.32 -2.72 -8.33
CA PRO A 67 -8.12 -3.46 -7.36
C PRO A 67 -9.26 -2.59 -6.82
N VAL A 68 -10.46 -3.15 -6.74
CA VAL A 68 -11.67 -2.45 -6.26
C VAL A 68 -11.56 -2.07 -4.78
N SER A 69 -10.76 -2.78 -4.01
CA SER A 69 -10.51 -2.42 -2.61
C SER A 69 -9.38 -1.39 -2.55
N THR A 70 -9.75 -0.15 -2.47
CA THR A 70 -8.84 0.99 -2.26
C THR A 70 -8.37 1.12 -0.82
N THR A 71 -8.59 0.11 0.03
CA THR A 71 -8.05 0.10 1.39
C THR A 71 -6.55 -0.10 1.35
N ASN A 72 -5.87 0.99 1.15
CA ASN A 72 -4.44 1.07 1.30
C ASN A 72 -4.08 0.66 2.74
N ARG A 73 -3.05 -0.19 2.90
CA ARG A 73 -2.53 -0.59 4.22
C ARG A 73 -2.26 0.63 5.13
N LYS A 74 -1.83 1.75 4.56
CA LYS A 74 -1.62 3.01 5.29
C LYS A 74 -2.92 3.57 5.85
N THR A 75 -4.02 3.50 5.12
CA THR A 75 -5.34 3.98 5.56
C THR A 75 -5.89 3.13 6.70
N ILE A 76 -5.76 1.80 6.62
CA ILE A 76 -6.17 0.90 7.70
C ILE A 76 -5.36 1.18 8.96
N ARG A 77 -4.05 1.37 8.84
CA ARG A 77 -3.17 1.68 9.97
C ARG A 77 -3.55 2.98 10.65
N THR A 78 -3.88 4.01 9.88
CA THR A 78 -4.34 5.30 10.40
C THR A 78 -5.68 5.18 11.11
N LEU A 79 -6.62 4.38 10.61
CA LEU A 79 -7.90 4.10 11.25
C LEU A 79 -7.70 3.37 12.58
N TYR A 80 -6.85 2.35 12.64
CA TYR A 80 -6.55 1.63 13.90
C TYR A 80 -5.94 2.53 14.95
N VAL A 81 -5.01 3.38 14.60
CA VAL A 81 -4.40 4.36 15.53
C VAL A 81 -5.45 5.34 16.02
N GLY A 82 -6.33 5.83 15.16
CA GLY A 82 -7.45 6.71 15.53
C GLY A 82 -8.39 6.06 16.53
N PHE A 83 -8.80 4.82 16.30
CA PHE A 83 -9.66 4.07 17.22
C PHE A 83 -8.98 3.80 18.56
N ALA A 84 -7.68 3.45 18.57
CA ALA A 84 -6.92 3.23 19.79
C ALA A 84 -6.85 4.48 20.67
N LEU A 85 -6.66 5.65 20.06
CA LEU A 85 -6.65 6.93 20.77
C LEU A 85 -8.00 7.28 21.38
N ILE A 86 -9.09 7.08 20.65
CA ILE A 86 -10.46 7.29 21.13
C ILE A 86 -10.76 6.36 22.31
N PHE A 87 -10.39 5.08 22.22
CA PHE A 87 -10.56 4.12 23.30
C PHE A 87 -9.79 4.51 24.56
N ALA A 88 -8.55 4.99 24.41
CA ALA A 88 -7.74 5.45 25.54
C ALA A 88 -8.35 6.66 26.24
N ILE A 89 -8.92 7.61 25.51
CA ILE A 89 -9.61 8.78 26.05
C ILE A 89 -10.86 8.36 26.83
N ILE A 90 -11.68 7.48 26.27
CA ILE A 90 -12.91 6.98 26.92
C ILE A 90 -12.57 6.22 28.21
N ALA A 91 -11.54 5.36 28.17
CA ALA A 91 -11.08 4.63 29.35
C ALA A 91 -10.56 5.58 30.45
N GLY A 92 -9.85 6.64 30.07
CA GLY A 92 -9.37 7.65 30.99
C GLY A 92 -10.51 8.43 31.67
N ILE A 93 -11.51 8.83 30.91
CA ILE A 93 -12.73 9.51 31.47
C ILE A 93 -13.49 8.59 32.42
N TRP A 94 -13.63 7.33 32.03
CA TRP A 94 -14.35 6.35 32.86
C TRP A 94 -13.62 6.06 34.19
N SER A 95 -12.31 5.95 34.14
CA SER A 95 -11.45 5.76 35.31
C SER A 95 -11.51 6.98 36.26
N PHE A 96 -11.49 8.18 35.67
CA PHE A 96 -11.58 9.42 36.43
C PHE A 96 -12.97 9.55 37.12
N ALA A 97 -14.05 9.24 36.42
CA ALA A 97 -15.41 9.26 36.95
C ALA A 97 -15.60 8.23 38.09
N ALA A 98 -15.08 7.02 37.89
CA ALA A 98 -15.15 5.98 38.93
C ALA A 98 -14.39 6.37 40.20
N ASN A 99 -13.22 6.98 40.04
CA ASN A 99 -12.41 7.44 41.15
C ASN A 99 -13.12 8.58 41.95
N ARG A 100 -13.81 9.45 41.24
CA ARG A 100 -14.58 10.55 41.88
C ARG A 100 -15.77 10.05 42.67
N PHE A 101 -16.46 9.02 42.16
CA PHE A 101 -17.59 8.39 42.90
C PHE A 101 -17.14 7.76 44.21
N ASN A 102 -15.98 7.15 44.26
CA ASN A 102 -15.45 6.56 45.49
C ASN A 102 -15.13 7.60 46.56
N TYR A 103 -14.70 8.78 46.16
CA TYR A 103 -14.45 9.88 47.14
C TYR A 103 -15.73 10.42 47.74
N ASP A 104 -16.79 10.53 46.97
CA ASP A 104 -18.09 11.02 47.46
C ASP A 104 -18.72 10.04 48.42
N GLU A 105 -18.61 8.74 48.23
CA GLU A 105 -19.05 7.73 49.17
C GLU A 105 -18.28 7.76 50.50
N ILE A 106 -16.97 7.94 50.45
CA ILE A 106 -16.12 8.04 51.63
C ILE A 106 -16.45 9.29 52.45
N ILE A 107 -16.74 10.42 51.81
CA ILE A 107 -17.14 11.66 52.46
C ILE A 107 -18.51 11.55 53.11
N LEU A 108 -19.46 10.81 52.51
CA LEU A 108 -20.81 10.61 53.08
C LEU A 108 -20.85 9.67 54.28
N ILE A 109 -19.87 8.77 54.42
CA ILE A 109 -19.78 7.82 55.55
C ILE A 109 -19.11 8.45 56.78
N THR A 110 -18.36 9.52 56.61
CA THR A 110 -17.74 10.27 57.71
C THR A 110 -18.58 11.46 58.10
#